data_e5e0358b9ad6453c9eb78c2e24b4f8b0
#
_entry.id   e5e0358b9ad6453c9eb78c2e24b4f8b0
#
_cell.length_a   1.000
_cell.length_b   1.000
_cell.length_c   1.000
_cell.angle_alpha   90.00
_cell.angle_beta   90.00
_cell.angle_gamma   90.00
#
_symmetry.space_group_name_H-M   'P 1'
#
loop_
_entity.id
_entity.type
_entity.pdbx_description
1 polymer ?
#
loop_
_entity_poly.entity_id
_entity_poly.type
_entity_poly.pdbx_seq_one_letter_code
_entity_poly.pdbx_strand_id
1 'polypeptide(L)' 'MAIELLREYDLDGITQNCIKWDCSCGTARIIPFQKVKNRERTQCPECGCVRSFSAAIIEQFENEESATN' A
#
# COMPACT_ATOMS: atom_id res chain seq x y z
N MET A 1 13.15 3.40 3.26
CA MET A 1 11.81 2.85 3.48
C MET A 1 11.29 2.26 2.18
N ALA A 2 10.97 0.98 2.20
CA ALA A 2 10.56 0.29 0.97
C ALA A 2 9.02 0.31 0.86
N ILE A 3 8.54 0.84 -0.24
CA ILE A 3 7.12 0.83 -0.58
C ILE A 3 7.03 0.28 -1.99
N GLU A 4 6.21 -0.74 -2.19
CA GLU A 4 6.08 -1.32 -3.53
C GLU A 4 4.64 -1.67 -3.85
N LEU A 5 4.33 -1.68 -5.14
CA LEU A 5 3.02 -2.10 -5.64
C LEU A 5 3.05 -3.60 -5.89
N LEU A 6 2.10 -4.31 -5.29
CA LEU A 6 1.89 -5.73 -5.52
C LEU A 6 0.66 -5.87 -6.42
N ARG A 7 0.87 -6.37 -7.63
CA ARG A 7 -0.23 -6.52 -8.59
C ARG A 7 -0.90 -7.86 -8.41
N GLU A 8 -2.23 -7.85 -8.49
CA GLU A 8 -3.04 -9.07 -8.42
C GLU A 8 -2.66 -9.93 -7.22
N TYR A 9 -2.52 -9.26 -6.08
CA TYR A 9 -2.17 -9.92 -4.83
C TYR A 9 -3.43 -10.46 -4.17
N ASP A 10 -3.38 -11.71 -3.74
CA ASP A 10 -4.51 -12.34 -3.03
C ASP A 10 -4.47 -11.91 -1.57
N LEU A 11 -5.36 -10.98 -1.22
CA LEU A 11 -5.48 -10.47 0.14
C LEU A 11 -6.87 -10.84 0.66
N ASP A 12 -6.91 -11.62 1.73
CA ASP A 12 -8.16 -12.07 2.35
C ASP A 12 -9.10 -12.76 1.33
N GLY A 13 -8.53 -13.50 0.38
CA GLY A 13 -9.31 -14.23 -0.61
C GLY A 13 -9.77 -13.38 -1.78
N ILE A 14 -9.38 -12.10 -1.83
CA ILE A 14 -9.73 -11.20 -2.92
C ILE A 14 -8.46 -10.83 -3.66
N THR A 15 -8.42 -11.11 -4.96
CA THR A 15 -7.28 -10.74 -5.80
C THR A 15 -7.42 -9.28 -6.19
N GLN A 16 -6.45 -8.46 -5.79
CA GLN A 16 -6.49 -7.03 -6.05
C GLN A 16 -5.07 -6.46 -5.97
N ASN A 17 -4.88 -5.25 -6.48
CA ASN A 17 -3.61 -4.57 -6.33
C ASN A 17 -3.47 -4.07 -4.91
N CYS A 18 -2.29 -4.25 -4.33
CA CYS A 18 -2.03 -3.89 -2.95
C CYS A 18 -0.73 -3.08 -2.86
N ILE A 19 -0.56 -2.40 -1.75
CA ILE A 19 0.67 -1.68 -1.44
C ILE A 19 1.31 -2.37 -0.25
N LYS A 20 2.59 -2.69 -0.40
CA LYS A 20 3.39 -3.23 0.69
C LYS A 20 4.32 -2.14 1.18
N TRP A 21 4.38 -1.95 2.48
CA TRP A 21 5.30 -0.99 3.08
C TRP A 21 5.85 -1.54 4.40
N ASP A 22 7.06 -1.10 4.73
CA ASP A 22 7.72 -1.53 5.95
C ASP A 22 7.53 -0.47 7.03
N CYS A 23 6.99 -0.90 8.16
CA CYS A 23 6.87 -0.02 9.32
C CYS A 23 8.24 0.11 10.00
N SER A 24 8.44 1.24 10.68
CA SER A 24 9.69 1.47 11.41
C SER A 24 9.96 0.43 12.51
N CYS A 25 8.92 -0.27 12.96
CA CYS A 25 9.11 -1.35 13.93
C CYS A 25 9.56 -2.67 13.30
N GLY A 26 9.74 -2.69 11.97
CA GLY A 26 10.20 -3.88 11.26
C GLY A 26 9.08 -4.77 10.73
N THR A 27 7.83 -4.42 10.99
CA THR A 27 6.69 -5.20 10.51
C THR A 27 6.31 -4.77 9.10
N ALA A 28 6.23 -5.71 8.17
CA ALA A 28 5.75 -5.43 6.83
C ALA A 28 4.23 -5.40 6.81
N ARG A 29 3.65 -4.41 6.14
CA ARG A 29 2.20 -4.26 6.02
C ARG A 29 1.78 -4.32 4.57
N ILE A 30 0.66 -4.98 4.31
CA ILE A 30 0.09 -5.06 2.96
C ILE A 30 -1.36 -4.60 3.07
N ILE A 31 -1.72 -3.59 2.28
CA ILE A 31 -3.05 -3.01 2.30
C ILE A 31 -3.57 -2.88 0.87
N PRO A 32 -4.90 -2.91 0.65
CA PRO A 32 -5.45 -2.69 -0.67
C PRO A 32 -5.06 -1.31 -1.22
N PHE A 33 -4.67 -1.26 -2.49
CA PHE A 33 -4.32 0.01 -3.12
C PHE A 33 -5.51 0.97 -3.12
N GLN A 34 -6.72 0.44 -3.16
CA GLN A 34 -7.93 1.28 -3.12
C GLN A 34 -7.96 2.15 -1.87
N LYS A 35 -7.54 1.61 -0.73
CA LYS A 35 -7.49 2.40 0.51
C LYS A 35 -6.46 3.52 0.40
N VAL A 36 -5.33 3.25 -0.25
CA VAL A 36 -4.31 4.28 -0.48
C VAL A 36 -4.85 5.37 -1.39
N LYS A 37 -5.57 5.00 -2.45
CA LYS A 37 -6.18 5.96 -3.38
C LYS A 37 -7.21 6.83 -2.67
N ASN A 38 -7.94 6.27 -1.72
CA ASN A 38 -8.93 7.01 -0.93
C ASN A 38 -8.30 7.84 0.18
N ARG A 39 -6.96 7.79 0.29
CA ARG A 39 -6.19 8.52 1.30
C ARG A 39 -6.58 8.14 2.72
N GLU A 40 -6.95 6.90 2.91
CA GLU A 40 -7.27 6.39 4.25
C GLU A 40 -5.97 6.21 5.03
N ARG A 41 -6.04 6.47 6.32
CA ARG A 41 -4.89 6.26 7.19
C ARG A 41 -4.75 4.77 7.48
N THR A 42 -3.50 4.33 7.54
CA THR A 42 -3.20 2.95 7.92
C THR A 42 -2.44 2.96 9.24
N GLN A 43 -2.72 2.01 10.09
CA GLN A 43 -2.07 1.91 11.39
C GLN A 43 -1.42 0.54 11.54
N CYS A 44 -0.18 0.53 12.01
CA CYS A 44 0.51 -0.70 12.32
C CYS A 44 -0.01 -1.24 13.66
N PRO A 45 -0.56 -2.46 13.71
CA PRO A 45 -1.08 -3.01 14.96
C PRO A 45 0.01 -3.33 15.97
N GLU A 46 1.26 -3.45 15.52
CA GLU A 46 2.37 -3.81 16.41
C GLU A 46 2.89 -2.61 17.19
N CYS A 47 3.00 -1.46 16.55
CA CYS A 47 3.58 -0.27 17.19
C CYS A 47 2.63 0.92 17.25
N GLY A 48 1.49 0.84 16.61
CA GLY A 48 0.50 1.91 16.62
C GLY A 48 0.82 3.09 15.71
N CYS A 49 1.91 3.03 14.96
CA CYS A 49 2.26 4.11 14.05
C CYS A 49 1.23 4.25 12.95
N VAL A 50 0.79 5.49 12.71
CA VAL A 50 -0.15 5.80 11.63
C VAL A 50 0.63 6.28 10.43
N ARG A 51 0.29 5.76 9.26
CA ARG A 51 0.92 6.17 8.01
C ARG A 51 -0.13 6.60 7.00
N SER A 52 0.15 7.70 6.32
CA SER A 52 -0.63 8.12 5.18
C SER A 52 0.34 8.32 4.01
N PHE A 53 -0.18 8.21 2.79
CA PHE A 53 0.64 8.32 1.59
C PHE A 53 0.39 9.65 0.91
N SER A 54 1.48 10.27 0.44
CA SER A 54 1.37 11.55 -0.25
C SER A 54 0.74 11.38 -1.64
N ALA A 55 0.18 12.46 -2.17
CA ALA A 55 -0.39 12.43 -3.52
C ALA A 55 0.65 12.02 -4.56
N ALA A 56 1.90 12.42 -4.38
CA ALA A 56 2.98 12.07 -5.32
C ALA A 56 3.22 10.56 -5.35
N ILE A 57 3.20 9.92 -4.19
CA ILE A 57 3.39 8.46 -4.11
C ILE A 57 2.20 7.74 -4.75
N ILE A 58 1.00 8.21 -4.46
CA ILE A 58 -0.22 7.62 -5.03
C ILE A 58 -0.19 7.72 -6.55
N GLU A 59 0.16 8.88 -7.07
CA GLU A 59 0.26 9.10 -8.51
C GLU A 59 1.31 8.20 -9.14
N GLN A 60 2.45 8.03 -8.48
CA GLN A 60 3.51 7.15 -8.97
C GLN A 60 2.99 5.72 -9.14
N PHE A 61 2.29 5.19 -8.14
CA PHE A 61 1.78 3.82 -8.22
C PHE A 61 0.60 3.70 -9.16
N GLU A 62 -0.21 4.74 -9.32
CA GLU A 62 -1.26 4.76 -10.33
C GLU A 62 -0.67 4.66 -11.73
N ASN A 63 0.45 5.35 -11.96
CA ASN A 63 1.15 5.28 -13.23
C ASN A 63 1.73 3.88 -13.47
N GLU A 64 2.28 3.25 -12.43
CA GLU A 64 2.77 1.89 -12.54
C GLU A 64 1.63 0.92 -12.86
N GLU A 65 0.48 1.12 -12.23
CA GLU A 65 -0.70 0.30 -12.46
C GLU A 65 -1.19 0.44 -13.90
N SER A 66 -1.19 1.66 -14.41
CA SER A 66 -1.64 1.95 -15.78
C SER A 66 -0.64 1.51 -16.84
N ALA A 67 0.63 1.39 -16.49
CA ALA A 67 1.69 1.00 -17.41
C ALA A 67 1.73 -0.50 -17.67
N THR A 68 0.76 -1.23 -17.19
CA THR A 68 0.68 -2.67 -17.35
C THR A 68 0.30 -3.03 -18.79
N ASN A 69 1.16 -3.71 -19.46
CA ASN A 69 0.88 -4.23 -20.78
C ASN A 69 1.49 -5.59 -20.94
#